data_f68094f27b073b74ae55f11c0cb37e5e
#
_entry.id   f68094f27b073b74ae55f11c0cb37e5e
#
_cell.length_a   1.000
_cell.length_b   1.000
_cell.length_c   1.000
_cell.angle_alpha   90.00
_cell.angle_beta   90.00
_cell.angle_gamma   90.00
#
_symmetry.space_group_name_H-M   'P 1'
#
loop_
_entity.id
_entity.type
_entity.pdbx_description
1 polymer ?
#
loop_
_entity_poly.entity_id
_entity_poly.type
_entity_poly.pdbx_seq_one_letter_code
_entity_poly.pdbx_strand_id
1 'polypeptide(L)' 'MPEICRFYGIILYLYWRDHNPPHIHFTYGEYVCNIRIIDRVVDGKAPAKVIALVNKWIDAHEAELLSLWEKA' A
#
# COMPACT_ATOMS: atom_id res chain seq x y z
N MET A 1 -13.16 3.79 -4.59
CA MET A 1 -11.80 3.43 -4.21
C MET A 1 -11.81 2.76 -2.85
N PRO A 2 -11.44 1.50 -2.79
CA PRO A 2 -11.52 0.80 -1.51
C PRO A 2 -10.36 1.15 -0.58
N GLU A 3 -10.68 1.93 0.42
CA GLU A 3 -9.78 2.13 1.54
C GLU A 3 -9.72 0.82 2.32
N ILE A 4 -8.54 0.26 2.52
CA ILE A 4 -8.40 -1.01 3.23
C ILE A 4 -7.95 -0.86 4.68
N CYS A 5 -7.32 0.25 5.01
CA CYS A 5 -6.84 0.48 6.37
C CYS A 5 -6.50 1.94 6.57
N ARG A 6 -6.58 2.39 7.83
CA ARG A 6 -6.23 3.77 8.20
C ARG A 6 -5.60 3.75 9.58
N PHE A 7 -4.38 4.27 9.69
CA PHE A 7 -3.68 4.36 10.98
C PHE A 7 -2.64 5.47 10.96
N TYR A 8 -2.49 6.15 12.07
CA TYR A 8 -1.53 7.25 12.24
C TYR A 8 -1.59 8.32 11.14
N GLY A 9 -2.78 8.60 10.61
CA GLY A 9 -2.94 9.56 9.52
C GLY A 9 -2.57 9.01 8.15
N ILE A 10 -2.19 7.74 8.06
CA ILE A 10 -1.89 7.06 6.81
C ILE A 10 -3.15 6.34 6.34
N ILE A 11 -3.51 6.51 5.08
CA ILE A 11 -4.66 5.81 4.50
C ILE A 11 -4.15 4.90 3.39
N LEU A 12 -4.48 3.61 3.49
CA LEU A 12 -4.07 2.62 2.50
C LEU A 12 -5.24 2.27 1.60
N TYR A 13 -4.95 2.15 0.31
CA TYR A 13 -5.95 1.82 -0.72
C TYR A 13 -5.47 0.66 -1.57
N LEU A 14 -6.38 -0.22 -1.92
CA LEU A 14 -6.11 -1.28 -2.89
C LEU A 14 -7.04 -1.07 -4.08
N TYR A 15 -6.46 -0.83 -5.25
CA TYR A 15 -7.24 -0.63 -6.47
C TYR A 15 -7.36 -1.96 -7.20
N TRP A 16 -8.56 -2.49 -7.25
CA TRP A 16 -8.84 -3.70 -8.00
C TRP A 16 -8.76 -3.42 -9.49
N ARG A 17 -8.32 -4.41 -10.25
CA ARG A 17 -8.18 -4.32 -11.70
C ARG A 17 -7.08 -3.36 -12.15
N ASP A 18 -6.17 -3.05 -11.26
CA ASP A 18 -4.99 -2.30 -11.65
C ASP A 18 -3.98 -3.26 -12.27
N HIS A 19 -3.00 -2.71 -12.97
CA HIS A 19 -2.01 -3.54 -13.66
C HIS A 19 -0.98 -4.11 -12.68
N ASN A 20 -0.42 -5.28 -13.04
CA ASN A 20 0.67 -5.88 -12.29
C ASN A 20 1.94 -5.04 -12.42
N PRO A 21 2.85 -5.09 -11.45
CA PRO A 21 2.84 -5.98 -10.28
C PRO A 21 1.89 -5.53 -9.18
N PRO A 22 1.53 -6.44 -8.24
CA PRO A 22 0.66 -6.09 -7.13
C PRO A 22 1.25 -4.95 -6.30
N HIS A 23 0.42 -3.95 -6.03
CA HIS A 23 0.85 -2.79 -5.26
C HIS A 23 -0.33 -2.18 -4.52
N ILE A 24 -0.02 -1.39 -3.50
CA ILE A 24 -1.01 -0.60 -2.79
C ILE A 24 -0.66 0.88 -2.94
N HIS A 25 -1.69 1.70 -2.82
CA HIS A 25 -1.54 3.14 -2.79
C HIS A 25 -1.72 3.60 -1.36
N PHE A 26 -0.98 4.63 -0.96
CA PHE A 26 -1.24 5.23 0.33
C PHE A 26 -1.08 6.74 0.28
N THR A 27 -1.78 7.41 1.19
CA THR A 27 -1.66 8.85 1.36
C THR A 27 -1.30 9.16 2.80
N TYR A 28 -0.56 10.24 2.99
CA TYR A 28 -0.24 10.78 4.30
C TYR A 28 -0.16 12.30 4.15
N GLY A 29 -1.20 13.00 4.61
CA GLY A 29 -1.29 14.43 4.38
C GLY A 29 -1.29 14.71 2.88
N GLU A 30 -0.29 15.46 2.42
CA GLU A 30 -0.13 15.82 1.00
C GLU A 30 0.62 14.76 0.20
N TYR A 31 1.21 13.78 0.87
CA TYR A 31 2.01 12.77 0.21
C TYR A 31 1.14 11.68 -0.40
N VAL A 32 1.45 11.30 -1.62
CA VAL A 32 0.76 10.22 -2.33
C VAL A 32 1.83 9.28 -2.87
N CYS A 33 1.71 8.00 -2.53
CA CYS A 33 2.71 7.00 -2.90
C CYS A 33 2.08 5.69 -3.29
N ASN A 34 2.83 4.93 -4.08
CA ASN A 34 2.54 3.52 -4.36
C ASN A 34 3.69 2.70 -3.79
N ILE A 35 3.38 1.52 -3.30
CA ILE A 35 4.42 0.59 -2.86
C ILE A 35 4.05 -0.81 -3.32
N ARG A 36 4.99 -1.49 -3.96
CA ARG A 36 4.80 -2.86 -4.41
C ARG A 36 4.79 -3.80 -3.22
N ILE A 37 3.91 -4.78 -3.28
CA ILE A 37 3.72 -5.71 -2.16
C ILE A 37 4.89 -6.68 -2.03
N ILE A 38 5.42 -7.17 -3.15
CA ILE A 38 6.44 -8.22 -3.13
C ILE A 38 7.83 -7.67 -2.90
N ASP A 39 8.28 -6.74 -3.74
CA ASP A 39 9.65 -6.23 -3.68
C ASP A 39 9.78 -4.89 -2.94
N ARG A 40 8.66 -4.30 -2.54
CA ARG A 40 8.61 -3.07 -1.75
C ARG A 40 9.22 -1.85 -2.45
N VAL A 41 9.21 -1.86 -3.78
CA VAL A 41 9.64 -0.70 -4.54
C VAL A 41 8.63 0.42 -4.34
N VAL A 42 9.11 1.60 -3.96
CA VAL A 42 8.27 2.77 -3.69
C VAL A 42 8.29 3.70 -4.89
N ASP A 43 7.10 4.13 -5.31
CA ASP A 43 6.94 5.12 -6.36
C ASP A 43 6.20 6.31 -5.75
N GLY A 44 6.82 7.48 -5.79
CA GLY A 44 6.31 8.67 -5.14
C GLY A 44 7.18 9.06 -3.96
N LYS A 45 6.70 9.99 -3.14
CA LYS A 45 7.45 10.50 -1.99
C LYS A 45 6.61 10.47 -0.73
N ALA A 46 7.23 10.08 0.37
CA ALA A 46 6.67 10.17 1.72
C ALA A 46 7.83 10.17 2.71
N PRO A 47 7.61 10.63 3.95
CA PRO A 47 8.66 10.56 4.96
C PRO A 47 9.08 9.11 5.18
N ALA A 48 10.38 8.90 5.42
CA ALA A 48 10.91 7.55 5.63
C ALA A 48 10.19 6.80 6.75
N LYS A 49 9.81 7.51 7.80
CA LYS A 49 9.07 6.94 8.93
C LYS A 49 7.71 6.38 8.49
N VAL A 50 7.03 7.09 7.60
CA VAL A 50 5.73 6.66 7.07
C VAL A 50 5.91 5.41 6.20
N ILE A 51 6.91 5.43 5.32
CA ILE A 51 7.22 4.27 4.46
C ILE A 51 7.53 3.04 5.32
N ALA A 52 8.30 3.21 6.40
CA ALA A 52 8.61 2.11 7.31
C ALA A 52 7.36 1.53 7.97
N LEU A 53 6.44 2.39 8.39
CA LEU A 53 5.17 1.95 8.98
C LEU A 53 4.31 1.17 7.98
N VAL A 54 4.24 1.66 6.76
CA VAL A 54 3.48 0.99 5.70
C VAL A 54 4.10 -0.38 5.38
N ASN A 55 5.43 -0.45 5.27
CA ASN A 55 6.13 -1.71 5.04
C ASN A 55 5.82 -2.72 6.14
N LYS A 56 5.83 -2.28 7.38
CA LYS A 56 5.53 -3.13 8.52
C LYS A 56 4.12 -3.68 8.45
N TRP A 57 3.18 -2.84 8.06
CA TRP A 57 1.79 -3.25 7.89
C TRP A 57 1.67 -4.27 6.76
N ILE A 58 2.36 -4.03 5.64
CA ILE A 58 2.35 -4.97 4.51
C ILE A 58 2.93 -6.32 4.93
N ASP A 59 4.03 -6.32 5.70
CA ASP A 59 4.62 -7.57 6.20
C ASP A 59 3.61 -8.41 6.97
N ALA A 60 2.78 -7.76 7.77
CA ALA A 60 1.77 -8.44 8.58
C ALA A 60 0.58 -8.95 7.75
N HIS A 61 0.33 -8.37 6.58
CA HIS A 61 -0.86 -8.63 5.78
C HIS A 61 -0.58 -9.08 4.35
N GLU A 62 0.66 -9.43 4.05
CA GLU A 62 1.09 -9.73 2.68
C GLU A 62 0.24 -10.80 1.99
N ALA A 63 0.01 -11.91 2.68
CA ALA A 63 -0.77 -13.01 2.11
C ALA A 63 -2.21 -12.59 1.81
N GLU A 64 -2.82 -11.82 2.70
CA GLU A 64 -4.17 -11.31 2.51
C GLU A 64 -4.24 -10.34 1.33
N LEU A 65 -3.25 -9.45 1.22
CA LEU A 65 -3.19 -8.47 0.15
C LEU A 65 -3.05 -9.14 -1.22
N LEU A 66 -2.20 -10.14 -1.33
CA LEU A 66 -2.01 -10.87 -2.57
C LEU A 66 -3.26 -11.64 -2.95
N SER A 67 -3.93 -12.21 -1.97
CA SER A 67 -5.20 -12.91 -2.18
C SER A 67 -6.27 -11.95 -2.71
N LEU A 68 -6.38 -10.77 -2.11
CA LEU A 68 -7.33 -9.75 -2.55
C LEU A 68 -7.02 -9.26 -3.96
N TRP A 69 -5.74 -9.09 -4.27
CA TRP A 69 -5.31 -8.67 -5.60
C TRP A 69 -5.73 -9.67 -6.66
N GLU A 70 -5.55 -10.96 -6.40
CA GLU A 70 -5.88 -12.02 -7.34
C GLU A 70 -7.39 -12.15 -7.59
N LYS A 71 -8.21 -11.75 -6.62
CA LYS A 71 -9.67 -11.83 -6.76
C LYS A 71 -10.25 -10.68 -7.57
N ALA A 72 -9.46 -9.71 -7.89
CA ALA A 72 -9.94 -8.54 -8.59
C ALA A 72 -10.21 -8.80 -10.08
#